data_cdc46e6f9f6b240c50749f6c6542f5e6
#
_entry.id   cdc46e6f9f6b240c50749f6c6542f5e6
#
_cell.length_a   1.000
_cell.length_b   1.000
_cell.length_c   1.000
_cell.angle_alpha   90.00
_cell.angle_beta   90.00
_cell.angle_gamma   90.00
#
_symmetry.space_group_name_H-M   'P 1'
#
loop_
_entity.id
_entity.type
_entity.pdbx_description
1 polymer ?
#
loop_
_entity_poly.entity_id
_entity_poly.type
_entity_poly.pdbx_seq_one_letter_code
_entity_poly.pdbx_strand_id
1 'polypeptide(L)'
;MSGLLAGKRGLIMGVANERSIAWGIAKAMAEAGAELAFTYQGEAFGKRLEPLAQSVGSDFMVDVDVTDDASLDRAFEELGARWPTIDFVVHAIAFSDKSELTGRFLNTSRANFKNSMDISAYSFIDVARRAHPLMVENGGTLMTLTYMGSNRVTPNYNVMGVAKAALESATRYLANDLGPEGIRVNA
;
A
#
# COMPACT_ATOMS: atom_id res chain seq x y z
N MET A 1 6.15 24.95 15.96
CA MET A 1 6.78 23.66 16.36
C MET A 1 6.80 22.79 15.12
N SER A 2 7.93 22.21 14.75
CA SER A 2 8.00 21.25 13.65
C SER A 2 7.17 20.02 14.03
N GLY A 3 6.32 19.54 13.12
CA GLY A 3 5.51 18.34 13.36
C GLY A 3 6.38 17.09 13.55
N LEU A 4 5.80 16.02 14.11
CA LEU A 4 6.49 14.74 14.38
C LEU A 4 7.15 14.15 13.12
N LEU A 5 6.57 14.40 11.94
CA LEU A 5 7.04 13.91 10.65
C LEU A 5 7.63 15.04 9.76
N ALA A 6 8.03 16.17 10.36
CA ALA A 6 8.62 17.27 9.59
C ALA A 6 9.89 16.81 8.84
N GLY A 7 9.91 17.06 7.54
CA GLY A 7 11.00 16.65 6.63
C GLY A 7 10.96 15.17 6.25
N LYS A 8 9.96 14.40 6.67
CA LYS A 8 9.74 13.01 6.26
C LYS A 8 8.94 12.95 4.96
N ARG A 9 9.32 12.03 4.08
CA ARG A 9 8.76 11.86 2.74
C ARG A 9 8.27 10.44 2.53
N GLY A 10 7.13 10.27 1.90
CA GLY A 10 6.68 8.92 1.62
C GLY A 10 5.50 8.80 0.68
N LEU A 11 5.26 7.54 0.32
CA LEU A 11 4.26 7.13 -0.65
C LEU A 11 3.03 6.57 0.06
N ILE A 12 1.85 7.06 -0.35
CA ILE A 12 0.55 6.54 0.07
C ILE A 12 -0.14 5.88 -1.12
N MET A 13 -0.47 4.60 -0.98
CA MET A 13 -1.13 3.78 -1.99
C MET A 13 -2.52 3.38 -1.51
N GLY A 14 -3.54 3.44 -2.39
CA GLY A 14 -4.88 2.93 -2.11
C GLY A 14 -5.88 3.95 -1.59
N VAL A 15 -5.68 5.24 -1.83
CA VAL A 15 -6.70 6.26 -1.58
C VAL A 15 -7.77 6.19 -2.67
N ALA A 16 -8.97 5.70 -2.32
CA ALA A 16 -10.10 5.60 -3.23
C ALA A 16 -11.04 6.82 -3.19
N ASN A 17 -11.15 7.44 -2.02
CA ASN A 17 -11.95 8.63 -1.73
C ASN A 17 -11.63 9.15 -0.32
N GLU A 18 -12.33 10.22 0.11
CA GLU A 18 -12.17 10.86 1.42
C GLU A 18 -12.54 9.98 2.64
N ARG A 19 -13.17 8.82 2.41
CA ARG A 19 -13.57 7.87 3.47
C ARG A 19 -12.62 6.68 3.59
N SER A 20 -11.64 6.56 2.68
CA SER A 20 -10.69 5.46 2.74
C SER A 20 -9.76 5.60 3.93
N ILE A 21 -9.37 4.46 4.53
CA ILE A 21 -8.39 4.42 5.63
C ILE A 21 -7.08 5.07 5.20
N ALA A 22 -6.65 4.80 3.96
CA ALA A 22 -5.44 5.40 3.39
C ALA A 22 -5.50 6.94 3.39
N TRP A 23 -6.67 7.53 3.13
CA TRP A 23 -6.84 8.98 3.21
C TRP A 23 -6.73 9.51 4.66
N GLY A 24 -7.35 8.81 5.61
CA GLY A 24 -7.20 9.15 7.04
C GLY A 24 -5.76 9.14 7.49
N ILE A 25 -4.98 8.13 7.06
CA ILE A 25 -3.54 8.03 7.34
C ILE A 25 -2.80 9.19 6.67
N ALA A 26 -3.01 9.42 5.38
CA ALA A 26 -2.36 10.50 4.62
C ALA A 26 -2.58 11.87 5.27
N LYS A 27 -3.82 12.17 5.63
CA LYS A 27 -4.18 13.44 6.29
C LYS A 27 -3.43 13.61 7.63
N ALA A 28 -3.43 12.58 8.47
CA ALA A 28 -2.74 12.62 9.76
C ALA A 28 -1.21 12.79 9.60
N MET A 29 -0.62 12.14 8.59
CA MET A 29 0.81 12.26 8.30
C MET A 29 1.17 13.65 7.75
N ALA A 30 0.35 14.22 6.88
CA ALA A 30 0.52 15.59 6.38
C ALA A 30 0.39 16.63 7.51
N GLU A 31 -0.62 16.49 8.38
CA GLU A 31 -0.79 17.33 9.58
C GLU A 31 0.41 17.23 10.54
N ALA A 32 1.07 16.07 10.58
CA ALA A 32 2.32 15.87 11.32
C ALA A 32 3.56 16.41 10.60
N GLY A 33 3.44 16.97 9.40
CA GLY A 33 4.49 17.64 8.66
C GLY A 33 5.19 16.81 7.58
N ALA A 34 4.66 15.64 7.21
CA ALA A 34 5.21 14.82 6.14
C ALA A 34 4.91 15.39 4.74
N GLU A 35 5.84 15.21 3.82
CA GLU A 35 5.63 15.39 2.38
C GLU A 35 5.12 14.07 1.77
N LEU A 36 4.02 14.10 1.02
CA LEU A 36 3.33 12.91 0.53
C LEU A 36 3.36 12.81 -0.99
N ALA A 37 3.58 11.60 -1.48
CA ALA A 37 3.31 11.17 -2.84
C ALA A 37 2.15 10.17 -2.84
N PHE A 38 1.42 10.07 -3.94
CA PHE A 38 0.27 9.17 -4.04
C PHE A 38 0.32 8.31 -5.29
N THR A 39 -0.26 7.10 -5.20
CA THR A 39 -0.61 6.31 -6.38
C THR A 39 -2.13 6.15 -6.48
N TYR A 40 -2.60 5.99 -7.71
CA TYR A 40 -3.99 5.67 -8.03
C TYR A 40 -4.03 4.68 -9.19
N GLN A 41 -5.16 4.04 -9.45
CA GLN A 41 -5.34 3.15 -10.58
C GLN A 41 -6.43 3.68 -11.52
N GLY A 42 -6.01 4.18 -12.67
CA GLY A 42 -6.89 4.65 -13.73
C GLY A 42 -7.54 6.02 -13.45
N GLU A 43 -8.01 6.63 -14.52
CA GLU A 43 -8.48 8.02 -14.56
C GLU A 43 -9.56 8.35 -13.53
N ALA A 44 -10.50 7.41 -13.27
CA ALA A 44 -11.60 7.64 -12.33
C ALA A 44 -11.14 7.82 -10.88
N PHE A 45 -10.09 7.09 -10.46
CA PHE A 45 -9.49 7.28 -9.14
C PHE A 45 -8.58 8.50 -9.13
N GLY A 46 -7.84 8.78 -10.21
CA GLY A 46 -7.01 9.98 -10.33
C GLY A 46 -7.82 11.25 -10.11
N LYS A 47 -8.96 11.41 -10.80
CA LYS A 47 -9.87 12.56 -10.63
C LYS A 47 -10.42 12.74 -9.21
N ARG A 48 -10.57 11.65 -8.45
CA ARG A 48 -11.02 11.73 -7.04
C ARG A 48 -9.88 12.05 -6.09
N LEU A 49 -8.69 11.55 -6.39
CA LEU A 49 -7.50 11.75 -5.56
C LEU A 49 -6.94 13.16 -5.70
N GLU A 50 -6.97 13.74 -6.89
CA GLU A 50 -6.34 15.04 -7.18
C GLU A 50 -6.71 16.15 -6.17
N PRO A 51 -8.01 16.45 -5.91
CA PRO A 51 -8.36 17.48 -4.93
C PRO A 51 -7.95 17.11 -3.50
N LEU A 52 -7.89 15.82 -3.16
CA LEU A 52 -7.43 15.35 -1.86
C LEU A 52 -5.93 15.55 -1.71
N ALA A 53 -5.14 15.15 -2.70
CA ALA A 53 -3.69 15.34 -2.71
C ALA A 53 -3.32 16.83 -2.59
N GLN A 54 -3.99 17.68 -3.38
CA GLN A 54 -3.79 19.14 -3.32
C GLN A 54 -4.13 19.71 -1.92
N SER A 55 -5.16 19.20 -1.25
CA SER A 55 -5.56 19.68 0.08
C SER A 55 -4.52 19.42 1.18
N VAL A 56 -3.59 18.51 0.94
CA VAL A 56 -2.45 18.21 1.84
C VAL A 56 -1.11 18.68 1.25
N GLY A 57 -1.16 19.51 0.21
CA GLY A 57 0.03 20.11 -0.40
C GLY A 57 0.84 19.19 -1.29
N SER A 58 0.27 18.04 -1.69
CA SER A 58 0.95 17.12 -2.62
C SER A 58 0.59 17.44 -4.07
N ASP A 59 1.63 17.51 -4.90
CA ASP A 59 1.56 17.67 -6.36
C ASP A 59 2.04 16.40 -7.10
N PHE A 60 2.37 15.32 -6.37
CA PHE A 60 2.90 14.09 -6.94
C PHE A 60 1.89 12.95 -6.87
N MET A 61 1.38 12.57 -8.03
CA MET A 61 0.45 11.46 -8.20
C MET A 61 0.81 10.64 -9.43
N VAL A 62 0.90 9.31 -9.29
CA VAL A 62 1.24 8.39 -10.39
C VAL A 62 0.16 7.34 -10.57
N ASP A 63 -0.21 7.06 -11.82
CA ASP A 63 -1.11 5.95 -12.17
C ASP A 63 -0.36 4.63 -12.08
N VAL A 64 -0.86 3.71 -11.26
CA VAL A 64 -0.23 2.42 -10.96
C VAL A 64 -1.25 1.30 -10.97
N ASP A 65 -1.01 0.29 -11.79
CA ASP A 65 -1.58 -1.03 -11.66
C ASP A 65 -0.56 -1.95 -10.97
N VAL A 66 -0.88 -2.43 -9.77
CA VAL A 66 0.02 -3.30 -8.99
C VAL A 66 0.16 -4.71 -9.57
N THR A 67 -0.59 -5.06 -10.60
CA THR A 67 -0.48 -6.31 -11.35
C THR A 67 0.41 -6.19 -12.60
N ASP A 68 0.92 -4.98 -12.87
CA ASP A 68 1.80 -4.67 -13.99
C ASP A 68 3.16 -4.19 -13.49
N ASP A 69 4.16 -5.04 -13.64
CA ASP A 69 5.55 -4.75 -13.25
C ASP A 69 6.07 -3.45 -13.86
N ALA A 70 5.80 -3.21 -15.15
CA ALA A 70 6.26 -2.00 -15.83
C ALA A 70 5.59 -0.73 -15.27
N SER A 71 4.33 -0.83 -14.84
CA SER A 71 3.62 0.26 -14.17
C SER A 71 4.26 0.62 -12.83
N LEU A 72 4.59 -0.40 -12.03
CA LEU A 72 5.28 -0.22 -10.76
C LEU A 72 6.72 0.30 -10.95
N ASP A 73 7.48 -0.24 -11.90
CA ASP A 73 8.85 0.20 -12.20
C ASP A 73 8.86 1.70 -12.53
N ARG A 74 8.01 2.14 -13.46
CA ARG A 74 7.88 3.56 -13.82
C ARG A 74 7.53 4.43 -12.61
N ALA A 75 6.59 4.00 -11.77
CA ALA A 75 6.18 4.79 -10.62
C ALA A 75 7.31 5.00 -9.61
N PHE A 76 8.13 3.97 -9.36
CA PHE A 76 9.27 4.09 -8.45
C PHE A 76 10.47 4.82 -9.07
N GLU A 77 10.64 4.76 -10.40
CA GLU A 77 11.60 5.61 -11.12
C GLU A 77 11.21 7.10 -11.01
N GLU A 78 9.95 7.45 -11.25
CA GLU A 78 9.44 8.82 -11.10
C GLU A 78 9.55 9.31 -9.65
N LEU A 79 9.25 8.45 -8.67
CA LEU A 79 9.38 8.76 -7.25
C LEU A 79 10.84 9.02 -6.88
N GLY A 80 11.78 8.17 -7.35
CA GLY A 80 13.21 8.32 -7.14
C GLY A 80 13.79 9.57 -7.80
N ALA A 81 13.27 9.95 -8.96
CA ALA A 81 13.62 11.22 -9.61
C ALA A 81 13.15 12.44 -8.81
N ARG A 82 12.02 12.34 -8.13
CA ARG A 82 11.48 13.41 -7.26
C ARG A 82 12.21 13.46 -5.92
N TRP A 83 12.43 12.32 -5.27
CA TRP A 83 13.07 12.18 -3.98
C TRP A 83 14.11 11.06 -4.02
N PRO A 84 15.40 11.37 -3.84
CA PRO A 84 16.46 10.34 -3.83
C PRO A 84 16.29 9.33 -2.71
N THR A 85 15.59 9.70 -1.62
CA THR A 85 15.24 8.81 -0.52
C THR A 85 13.82 9.07 -0.04
N ILE A 86 13.16 8.01 0.49
CA ILE A 86 11.86 8.07 1.14
C ILE A 86 11.92 7.44 2.53
N ASP A 87 11.10 7.92 3.44
CA ASP A 87 11.06 7.47 4.85
C ASP A 87 9.98 6.42 5.11
N PHE A 88 8.92 6.39 4.28
CA PHE A 88 7.83 5.43 4.48
C PHE A 88 7.05 5.13 3.20
N VAL A 89 6.43 3.94 3.21
CA VAL A 89 5.39 3.55 2.26
C VAL A 89 4.19 3.02 3.03
N VAL A 90 3.00 3.51 2.71
CA VAL A 90 1.72 2.98 3.18
C VAL A 90 1.04 2.26 2.02
N HIS A 91 1.02 0.93 2.09
CA HIS A 91 0.36 0.05 1.15
C HIS A 91 -1.04 -0.30 1.65
N ALA A 92 -2.06 0.39 1.16
CA ALA A 92 -3.45 0.18 1.53
C ALA A 92 -4.27 -0.38 0.35
N ILE A 93 -3.73 -1.39 -0.32
CA ILE A 93 -4.31 -2.00 -1.52
C ILE A 93 -4.81 -3.40 -1.20
N ALA A 94 -6.02 -3.70 -1.64
CA ALA A 94 -6.59 -5.05 -1.63
C ALA A 94 -7.73 -5.14 -2.64
N PHE A 95 -7.87 -6.29 -3.26
CA PHE A 95 -8.97 -6.57 -4.17
C PHE A 95 -9.37 -8.05 -4.16
N SER A 96 -10.65 -8.31 -4.31
CA SER A 96 -11.23 -9.61 -4.63
C SER A 96 -12.54 -9.42 -5.37
N ASP A 97 -12.94 -10.40 -6.16
CA ASP A 97 -14.27 -10.39 -6.76
C ASP A 97 -15.33 -10.42 -5.66
N LYS A 98 -16.13 -9.36 -5.60
CA LYS A 98 -17.15 -9.17 -4.58
C LYS A 98 -18.20 -10.28 -4.60
N SER A 99 -18.49 -10.87 -5.75
CA SER A 99 -19.47 -11.95 -5.89
C SER A 99 -19.02 -13.24 -5.17
N GLU A 100 -17.71 -13.44 -5.02
CA GLU A 100 -17.14 -14.63 -4.35
C GLU A 100 -16.81 -14.40 -2.85
N LEU A 101 -16.98 -13.19 -2.35
CA LEU A 101 -16.83 -12.93 -0.91
C LEU A 101 -17.99 -13.45 -0.09
N THR A 102 -19.14 -13.69 -0.72
CA THR A 102 -20.34 -14.26 -0.09
C THR A 102 -20.49 -15.74 -0.40
N GLY A 103 -21.31 -16.44 0.38
CA GLY A 103 -21.57 -17.87 0.20
C GLY A 103 -20.45 -18.76 0.73
N ARG A 104 -20.31 -19.97 0.16
CA ARG A 104 -19.34 -20.96 0.67
C ARG A 104 -17.94 -20.71 0.12
N PHE A 105 -16.96 -20.62 1.01
CA PHE A 105 -15.54 -20.51 0.66
C PHE A 105 -15.07 -21.63 -0.31
N LEU A 106 -15.65 -22.83 -0.16
CA LEU A 106 -15.37 -23.97 -1.03
C LEU A 106 -15.55 -23.67 -2.52
N ASN A 107 -16.40 -22.69 -2.86
CA ASN A 107 -16.71 -22.33 -4.24
C ASN A 107 -15.75 -21.24 -4.82
N THR A 108 -14.73 -20.83 -4.07
CA THR A 108 -13.73 -19.87 -4.55
C THR A 108 -13.08 -20.38 -5.83
N SER A 109 -13.18 -19.59 -6.90
CA SER A 109 -12.58 -19.93 -8.18
C SER A 109 -11.05 -19.78 -8.15
N ARG A 110 -10.37 -20.60 -8.98
CA ARG A 110 -8.92 -20.48 -9.14
C ARG A 110 -8.52 -19.08 -9.62
N ALA A 111 -9.30 -18.48 -10.50
CA ALA A 111 -9.04 -17.15 -11.07
C ALA A 111 -9.08 -16.08 -9.98
N ASN A 112 -10.18 -16.03 -9.20
CA ASN A 112 -10.29 -15.06 -8.12
C ASN A 112 -9.30 -15.30 -6.98
N PHE A 113 -8.98 -16.57 -6.67
CA PHE A 113 -7.93 -16.90 -5.69
C PHE A 113 -6.59 -16.29 -6.11
N LYS A 114 -6.15 -16.53 -7.36
CA LYS A 114 -4.91 -15.96 -7.89
C LYS A 114 -4.91 -14.43 -7.85
N ASN A 115 -5.97 -13.82 -8.36
CA ASN A 115 -6.10 -12.37 -8.42
C ASN A 115 -6.11 -11.72 -7.03
N SER A 116 -6.85 -12.32 -6.08
CA SER A 116 -6.89 -11.83 -4.70
C SER A 116 -5.53 -11.93 -4.00
N MET A 117 -4.80 -13.02 -4.22
CA MET A 117 -3.45 -13.20 -3.66
C MET A 117 -2.44 -12.26 -4.27
N ASP A 118 -2.49 -12.07 -5.58
CA ASP A 118 -1.61 -11.18 -6.33
C ASP A 118 -1.77 -9.72 -5.85
N ILE A 119 -2.98 -9.19 -5.93
CA ILE A 119 -3.26 -7.79 -5.58
C ILE A 119 -3.17 -7.54 -4.07
N SER A 120 -3.63 -8.49 -3.22
CA SER A 120 -3.81 -8.21 -1.79
C SER A 120 -2.67 -8.72 -0.89
N ALA A 121 -1.73 -9.50 -1.43
CA ALA A 121 -0.59 -10.03 -0.70
C ALA A 121 0.74 -9.82 -1.44
N TYR A 122 0.86 -10.31 -2.69
CA TYR A 122 2.11 -10.23 -3.43
C TYR A 122 2.50 -8.78 -3.76
N SER A 123 1.54 -7.92 -4.09
CA SER A 123 1.81 -6.52 -4.41
C SER A 123 2.57 -5.79 -3.29
N PHE A 124 2.39 -6.17 -2.01
CA PHE A 124 3.15 -5.58 -0.91
C PHE A 124 4.63 -5.99 -0.94
N ILE A 125 4.92 -7.24 -1.30
CA ILE A 125 6.30 -7.72 -1.48
C ILE A 125 6.94 -6.97 -2.63
N ASP A 126 6.21 -6.82 -3.72
CA ASP A 126 6.67 -6.20 -4.95
C ASP A 126 6.93 -4.68 -4.80
N VAL A 127 6.05 -4.01 -4.07
CA VAL A 127 6.24 -2.61 -3.64
C VAL A 127 7.45 -2.47 -2.70
N ALA A 128 7.61 -3.38 -1.74
CA ALA A 128 8.75 -3.36 -0.83
C ALA A 128 10.08 -3.49 -1.57
N ARG A 129 10.15 -4.39 -2.56
CA ARG A 129 11.33 -4.59 -3.41
C ARG A 129 11.74 -3.31 -4.15
N ARG A 130 10.77 -2.56 -4.68
CA ARG A 130 11.02 -1.32 -5.42
C ARG A 130 11.29 -0.12 -4.51
N ALA A 131 10.67 -0.08 -3.34
CA ALA A 131 10.92 0.95 -2.34
C ALA A 131 12.31 0.82 -1.69
N HIS A 132 12.83 -0.42 -1.56
CA HIS A 132 14.08 -0.72 -0.87
C HIS A 132 15.27 0.16 -1.32
N PRO A 133 15.57 0.34 -2.63
CA PRO A 133 16.67 1.20 -3.05
C PRO A 133 16.55 2.68 -2.60
N LEU A 134 15.32 3.16 -2.39
CA LEU A 134 15.04 4.52 -1.93
C LEU A 134 15.05 4.64 -0.39
N MET A 135 15.16 3.52 0.32
CA MET A 135 15.05 3.46 1.79
C MET A 135 16.32 2.94 2.47
N VAL A 136 17.12 2.11 1.78
CA VAL A 136 18.24 1.38 2.39
C VAL A 136 19.29 2.29 3.04
N GLU A 137 19.51 3.48 2.51
CA GLU A 137 20.50 4.43 3.03
C GLU A 137 20.11 5.02 4.40
N ASN A 138 18.82 5.35 4.57
CA ASN A 138 18.32 6.06 5.76
C ASN A 138 17.40 5.22 6.64
N GLY A 139 17.12 3.99 6.25
CA GLY A 139 16.09 3.18 6.86
C GLY A 139 14.69 3.72 6.58
N GLY A 140 13.69 3.27 7.36
CA GLY A 140 12.34 3.77 7.20
C GLY A 140 11.25 2.80 7.65
N THR A 141 10.05 2.95 7.09
CA THR A 141 8.90 2.11 7.46
C THR A 141 8.06 1.73 6.25
N LEU A 142 7.85 0.42 6.09
CA LEU A 142 6.82 -0.13 5.21
C LEU A 142 5.61 -0.53 6.06
N MET A 143 4.43 -0.10 5.68
CA MET A 143 3.18 -0.38 6.39
C MET A 143 2.13 -0.90 5.42
N THR A 144 1.44 -1.97 5.81
CA THR A 144 0.25 -2.44 5.08
C THR A 144 -0.96 -2.54 5.99
N LEU A 145 -2.14 -2.78 5.44
CA LEU A 145 -3.38 -2.91 6.20
C LEU A 145 -3.86 -4.37 6.19
N THR A 146 -3.99 -4.96 7.36
CA THR A 146 -4.56 -6.28 7.54
C THR A 146 -5.94 -6.24 8.20
N TYR A 147 -6.53 -7.40 8.43
CA TYR A 147 -7.84 -7.55 9.05
C TYR A 147 -7.93 -8.86 9.81
N MET A 148 -8.70 -8.89 10.89
CA MET A 148 -8.86 -10.06 11.76
C MET A 148 -9.32 -11.35 11.03
N GLY A 149 -9.84 -11.22 9.81
CA GLY A 149 -10.17 -12.37 8.95
C GLY A 149 -8.96 -13.24 8.58
N SER A 150 -7.72 -12.75 8.83
CA SER A 150 -6.48 -13.51 8.67
C SER A 150 -6.35 -14.68 9.66
N ASN A 151 -6.86 -14.53 10.88
CA ASN A 151 -6.69 -15.48 11.98
C ASN A 151 -8.00 -16.05 12.53
N ARG A 152 -9.15 -15.57 12.08
CA ARG A 152 -10.45 -16.10 12.43
C ARG A 152 -11.44 -15.97 11.27
N VAL A 153 -12.38 -16.90 11.18
CA VAL A 153 -13.40 -16.86 10.13
C VAL A 153 -14.32 -15.66 10.34
N THR A 154 -14.39 -14.82 9.31
CA THR A 154 -15.29 -13.67 9.26
C THR A 154 -16.30 -13.88 8.14
N PRO A 155 -17.62 -13.82 8.41
CA PRO A 155 -18.64 -13.96 7.39
C PRO A 155 -18.45 -12.98 6.22
N ASN A 156 -18.65 -13.45 5.00
CA ASN A 156 -18.53 -12.66 3.76
C ASN A 156 -17.14 -12.06 3.52
N TYR A 157 -16.11 -12.74 4.00
CA TYR A 157 -14.71 -12.34 3.76
C TYR A 157 -13.91 -13.39 2.98
N ASN A 158 -14.28 -14.65 3.06
CA ASN A 158 -13.80 -15.79 2.25
C ASN A 158 -12.30 -15.71 1.89
N VAL A 159 -11.98 -15.68 0.60
CA VAL A 159 -10.59 -15.68 0.08
C VAL A 159 -9.76 -14.49 0.58
N MET A 160 -10.40 -13.39 0.92
CA MET A 160 -9.68 -12.24 1.51
C MET A 160 -9.06 -12.56 2.86
N GLY A 161 -9.69 -13.46 3.67
CA GLY A 161 -9.07 -13.95 4.91
C GLY A 161 -7.76 -14.67 4.64
N VAL A 162 -7.74 -15.52 3.61
CA VAL A 162 -6.52 -16.23 3.17
C VAL A 162 -5.47 -15.25 2.66
N ALA A 163 -5.87 -14.27 1.85
CA ALA A 163 -4.95 -13.24 1.35
C ALA A 163 -4.36 -12.39 2.49
N LYS A 164 -5.16 -12.03 3.50
CA LYS A 164 -4.66 -11.28 4.67
C LYS A 164 -3.73 -12.12 5.56
N ALA A 165 -3.97 -13.41 5.70
CA ALA A 165 -3.04 -14.32 6.37
C ALA A 165 -1.68 -14.40 5.62
N ALA A 166 -1.72 -14.49 4.30
CA ALA A 166 -0.52 -14.45 3.47
C ALA A 166 0.21 -13.10 3.59
N LEU A 167 -0.52 -11.98 3.58
CA LEU A 167 0.03 -10.64 3.76
C LEU A 167 0.74 -10.48 5.12
N GLU A 168 0.13 -10.97 6.20
CA GLU A 168 0.75 -10.95 7.54
C GLU A 168 2.01 -11.82 7.61
N SER A 169 2.00 -12.98 6.93
CA SER A 169 3.20 -13.80 6.82
C SER A 169 4.29 -13.08 6.02
N ALA A 170 3.96 -12.51 4.87
CA ALA A 170 4.88 -11.72 4.05
C ALA A 170 5.48 -10.54 4.85
N THR A 171 4.67 -9.85 5.66
CA THR A 171 5.13 -8.78 6.55
C THR A 171 6.24 -9.24 7.48
N ARG A 172 6.11 -10.44 8.08
CA ARG A 172 7.15 -11.01 8.97
C ARG A 172 8.44 -11.36 8.24
N TYR A 173 8.34 -11.94 7.04
CA TYR A 173 9.52 -12.25 6.23
C TYR A 173 10.23 -10.97 5.76
N LEU A 174 9.49 -9.99 5.27
CA LEU A 174 10.06 -8.69 4.90
C LEU A 174 10.69 -7.96 6.10
N ALA A 175 10.07 -8.04 7.29
CA ALA A 175 10.64 -7.46 8.51
C ALA A 175 11.96 -8.13 8.93
N ASN A 176 12.07 -9.46 8.74
CA ASN A 176 13.31 -10.19 8.96
C ASN A 176 14.41 -9.79 7.98
N ASP A 177 14.07 -9.68 6.70
CA ASP A 177 15.03 -9.37 5.65
C ASP A 177 15.54 -7.92 5.72
N LEU A 178 14.62 -6.97 5.93
CA LEU A 178 14.89 -5.53 5.85
C LEU A 178 15.24 -4.89 7.21
N GLY A 179 14.94 -5.57 8.32
CA GLY A 179 15.24 -5.09 9.67
C GLY A 179 16.72 -4.77 9.91
N PRO A 180 17.67 -5.62 9.50
CA PRO A 180 19.11 -5.33 9.60
C PRO A 180 19.54 -4.05 8.86
N GLU A 181 18.77 -3.61 7.88
CA GLU A 181 19.01 -2.40 7.09
C GLU A 181 18.25 -1.17 7.64
N GLY A 182 17.66 -1.28 8.83
CA GLY A 182 16.94 -0.20 9.48
C GLY A 182 15.54 0.08 8.92
N ILE A 183 15.00 -0.82 8.08
CA ILE A 183 13.66 -0.68 7.51
C ILE A 183 12.69 -1.55 8.32
N ARG A 184 11.72 -0.90 8.98
CA ARG A 184 10.68 -1.58 9.75
C ARG A 184 9.49 -1.93 8.86
N VAL A 185 8.97 -3.14 8.99
CA VAL A 185 7.81 -3.61 8.20
C VAL A 185 6.71 -4.04 9.17
N ASN A 186 5.50 -3.48 8.99
CA ASN A 186 4.36 -3.71 9.88
C ASN A 186 3.03 -3.81 9.13
N ALA A 187 2.04 -4.48 9.76
CA ALA A 187 0.66 -4.56 9.30
C ALA A 187 -0.33 -4.21 10.42
#